data_ebc4ee367b1eb72b304d2834820a9163
#
_entry.id   ebc4ee367b1eb72b304d2834820a9163
#
_cell.length_a   1.000
_cell.length_b   1.000
_cell.length_c   1.000
_cell.angle_alpha   90.00
_cell.angle_beta   90.00
_cell.angle_gamma   90.00
#
_symmetry.space_group_name_H-M   'P 1'
#
loop_
_entity.id
_entity.type
_entity.pdbx_description
1 polymer ?
#
loop_
_entity_poly.entity_id
_entity_poly.type
_entity_poly.pdbx_seq_one_letter_code
_entity_poly.pdbx_strand_id
1 'polypeptide(L)'
;SAANRAPENTTAVVLGCSVKGERPSRVLSERLCAAYEYLNRNPKAVCVLSGGPGDGEVISEAECMYRSLTGRGIDGARLLLEDRSTTTAENLQYSMELLQQHGIDGSVTIITSEFHEYRANQTAKRLGITSYSTPSRTFFLYLPTFYVRELYGILYYKISK
;
A
#
# COMPACT_ATOMS: atom_id res chain seq x y z
N SER A 1 16.42 -12.40 9.94
CA SER A 1 17.56 -11.61 9.48
C SER A 1 17.26 -10.13 9.74
N ALA A 2 18.05 -9.51 10.63
CA ALA A 2 17.88 -8.12 11.10
C ALA A 2 18.16 -7.06 10.01
N ALA A 3 18.64 -7.44 8.85
CA ALA A 3 19.16 -6.54 7.81
C ALA A 3 18.11 -5.84 6.95
N ASN A 4 16.81 -6.11 7.15
CA ASN A 4 15.76 -5.55 6.29
C ASN A 4 14.58 -4.95 7.08
N ARG A 5 14.82 -4.56 8.33
CA ARG A 5 13.80 -3.90 9.14
C ARG A 5 13.85 -2.39 8.89
N ALA A 6 12.70 -1.81 8.58
CA ALA A 6 12.58 -0.36 8.42
C ALA A 6 13.04 0.36 9.70
N PRO A 7 13.75 1.50 9.58
CA PRO A 7 13.99 2.39 10.70
C PRO A 7 12.66 2.81 11.37
N GLU A 8 12.74 3.14 12.66
CA GLU A 8 11.58 3.63 13.39
C GLU A 8 11.00 4.89 12.73
N ASN A 9 9.69 4.98 12.72
CA ASN A 9 8.93 6.10 12.14
C ASN A 9 9.19 6.34 10.64
N THR A 10 9.68 5.33 9.89
CA THR A 10 9.76 5.42 8.43
C THR A 10 8.36 5.69 7.86
N THR A 11 8.28 6.60 6.90
CA THR A 11 7.03 6.89 6.18
C THR A 11 6.45 5.64 5.56
N ALA A 12 5.14 5.42 5.73
CA ALA A 12 4.46 4.27 5.16
C ALA A 12 3.72 4.62 3.86
N VAL A 13 3.61 3.65 2.96
CA VAL A 13 2.72 3.70 1.79
C VAL A 13 1.85 2.45 1.80
N VAL A 14 0.56 2.62 1.98
CA VAL A 14 -0.42 1.52 1.90
C VAL A 14 -0.96 1.46 0.49
N LEU A 15 -0.75 0.31 -0.17
CA LEU A 15 -1.28 0.08 -1.51
C LEU A 15 -2.74 -0.40 -1.42
N GLY A 16 -3.62 0.28 -2.12
CA GLY A 16 -5.02 -0.09 -2.25
C GLY A 16 -5.23 -1.42 -2.98
N CYS A 17 -6.44 -1.94 -2.93
CA CYS A 17 -6.80 -3.21 -3.56
C CYS A 17 -8.17 -3.15 -4.19
N SER A 18 -9.23 -3.11 -3.40
CA SER A 18 -10.61 -2.95 -3.87
C SER A 18 -11.55 -2.54 -2.75
N VAL A 19 -12.62 -1.86 -3.15
CA VAL A 19 -13.68 -1.38 -2.27
C VAL A 19 -15.00 -2.03 -2.70
N LYS A 20 -15.86 -2.33 -1.75
CA LYS A 20 -17.22 -2.85 -1.97
C LYS A 20 -18.23 -1.86 -1.43
N GLY A 21 -18.85 -1.09 -2.34
CA GLY A 21 -19.63 0.08 -1.96
C GLY A 21 -18.71 1.11 -1.29
N GLU A 22 -18.88 1.38 -0.01
CA GLU A 22 -18.03 2.28 0.78
C GLU A 22 -17.16 1.54 1.80
N ARG A 23 -17.10 0.21 1.75
CA ARG A 23 -16.37 -0.63 2.70
C ARG A 23 -15.16 -1.29 2.06
N PRO A 24 -14.05 -1.45 2.80
CA PRO A 24 -12.90 -2.16 2.27
C PRO A 24 -13.26 -3.63 1.98
N SER A 25 -12.73 -4.16 0.88
CA SER A 25 -12.73 -5.60 0.65
C SER A 25 -12.00 -6.31 1.79
N ARG A 26 -12.14 -7.64 1.89
CA ARG A 26 -11.43 -8.41 2.91
C ARG A 26 -9.92 -8.24 2.82
N VAL A 27 -9.36 -8.27 1.60
CA VAL A 27 -7.92 -8.09 1.39
C VAL A 27 -7.48 -6.68 1.81
N LEU A 28 -8.27 -5.67 1.45
CA LEU A 28 -7.96 -4.29 1.88
C LEU A 28 -8.07 -4.14 3.40
N SER A 29 -9.03 -4.80 4.05
CA SER A 29 -9.17 -4.81 5.51
C SER A 29 -7.94 -5.42 6.21
N GLU A 30 -7.34 -6.47 5.66
CA GLU A 30 -6.11 -7.09 6.18
C GLU A 30 -4.92 -6.13 6.06
N ARG A 31 -4.80 -5.40 4.92
CA ARG A 31 -3.78 -4.33 4.77
C ARG A 31 -3.98 -3.21 5.77
N LEU A 32 -5.23 -2.80 6.00
CA LEU A 32 -5.57 -1.76 6.98
C LEU A 32 -5.27 -2.19 8.42
N CYS A 33 -5.41 -3.47 8.76
CA CYS A 33 -4.95 -3.98 10.05
C CYS A 33 -3.44 -3.86 10.19
N ALA A 34 -2.66 -4.26 9.18
CA ALA A 34 -1.21 -4.12 9.19
C ALA A 34 -0.77 -2.64 9.27
N ALA A 35 -1.47 -1.76 8.53
CA ALA A 35 -1.22 -0.32 8.57
C ALA A 35 -1.51 0.29 9.95
N TYR A 36 -2.63 -0.08 10.56
CA TYR A 36 -3.00 0.33 11.90
C TYR A 36 -1.94 -0.08 12.94
N GLU A 37 -1.51 -1.33 12.91
CA GLU A 37 -0.44 -1.81 13.80
C GLU A 37 0.89 -1.09 13.58
N TYR A 38 1.24 -0.82 12.31
CA TYR A 38 2.44 -0.08 11.96
C TYR A 38 2.40 1.34 12.51
N LEU A 39 1.32 2.06 12.29
CA LEU A 39 1.16 3.45 12.70
C LEU A 39 1.09 3.62 14.23
N ASN A 40 0.57 2.64 14.96
CA ASN A 40 0.60 2.64 16.43
C ASN A 40 2.00 2.41 16.97
N ARG A 41 2.79 1.54 16.33
CA ARG A 41 4.21 1.32 16.71
C ARG A 41 5.13 2.46 16.28
N ASN A 42 4.71 3.27 15.31
CA ASN A 42 5.47 4.38 14.75
C ASN A 42 4.64 5.68 14.82
N PRO A 43 4.48 6.28 16.02
CA PRO A 43 3.54 7.38 16.23
C PRO A 43 3.88 8.67 15.48
N LYS A 44 5.12 8.82 15.03
CA LYS A 44 5.58 9.97 14.23
C LYS A 44 5.57 9.70 12.71
N ALA A 45 5.31 8.47 12.28
CA ALA A 45 5.28 8.15 10.87
C ALA A 45 4.08 8.80 10.16
N VAL A 46 4.33 9.37 8.99
CA VAL A 46 3.31 9.75 8.02
C VAL A 46 2.97 8.54 7.16
N CYS A 47 1.76 8.46 6.66
CA CYS A 47 1.30 7.37 5.83
C CYS A 47 0.56 7.88 4.60
N VAL A 48 1.02 7.49 3.42
CA VAL A 48 0.28 7.69 2.18
C VAL A 48 -0.68 6.51 1.99
N LEU A 49 -1.93 6.82 1.75
CA LEU A 49 -2.98 5.88 1.38
C LEU A 49 -3.18 6.00 -0.13
N SER A 50 -2.72 5.01 -0.89
CA SER A 50 -2.64 5.12 -2.34
C SER A 50 -3.56 4.14 -3.05
N GLY A 51 -4.43 4.67 -3.88
CA GLY A 51 -5.36 3.94 -4.73
C GLY A 51 -6.54 4.79 -5.17
N GLY A 52 -6.67 4.96 -6.49
CA GLY A 52 -7.83 5.62 -7.10
C GLY A 52 -9.10 4.78 -7.01
N PRO A 53 -10.21 5.24 -7.59
CA PRO A 53 -11.42 4.46 -7.69
C PRO A 53 -11.22 3.33 -8.72
N GLY A 54 -11.54 2.10 -8.33
CA GLY A 54 -11.63 0.97 -9.24
C GLY A 54 -12.91 1.00 -10.07
N ASP A 55 -13.01 0.11 -11.05
CA ASP A 55 -14.20 -0.01 -11.89
C ASP A 55 -15.47 -0.28 -11.06
N GLY A 56 -16.43 0.66 -11.13
CA GLY A 56 -17.69 0.57 -10.39
C GLY A 56 -17.59 0.90 -8.89
N GLU A 57 -16.46 1.38 -8.41
CA GLU A 57 -16.30 1.87 -7.05
C GLU A 57 -16.90 3.28 -6.88
N VAL A 58 -17.60 3.49 -5.77
CA VAL A 58 -18.28 4.76 -5.46
C VAL A 58 -17.31 5.79 -4.87
N ILE A 59 -16.31 5.30 -4.16
CA ILE A 59 -15.25 6.10 -3.54
C ILE A 59 -13.89 5.53 -3.93
N SER A 60 -12.84 6.34 -3.86
CA SER A 60 -11.48 5.86 -4.09
C SER A 60 -11.04 4.88 -2.97
N GLU A 61 -10.09 4.01 -3.30
CA GLU A 61 -9.48 3.14 -2.31
C GLU A 61 -8.80 3.95 -1.21
N ALA A 62 -8.14 5.07 -1.57
CA ALA A 62 -7.51 5.98 -0.62
C ALA A 62 -8.51 6.56 0.38
N GLU A 63 -9.66 7.03 -0.08
CA GLU A 63 -10.72 7.56 0.77
C GLU A 63 -11.30 6.47 1.71
N CYS A 64 -11.53 5.28 1.18
CA CYS A 64 -11.99 4.14 1.99
C CYS A 64 -11.00 3.80 3.12
N MET A 65 -9.70 3.81 2.80
CA MET A 65 -8.62 3.57 3.76
C MET A 65 -8.56 4.67 4.83
N TYR A 66 -8.69 5.93 4.41
CA TYR A 66 -8.71 7.08 5.32
C TYR A 66 -9.82 7.00 6.34
N ARG A 67 -11.07 6.79 5.89
CA ARG A 67 -12.23 6.63 6.77
C ARG A 67 -12.04 5.46 7.75
N SER A 68 -11.48 4.36 7.28
CA SER A 68 -11.26 3.18 8.10
C SER A 68 -10.21 3.40 9.19
N LEU A 69 -9.09 4.05 8.90
CA LEU A 69 -8.02 4.30 9.86
C LEU A 69 -8.37 5.41 10.85
N THR A 70 -9.00 6.49 10.39
CA THR A 70 -9.47 7.56 11.29
C THR A 70 -10.58 7.08 12.22
N GLY A 71 -11.49 6.24 11.71
CA GLY A 71 -12.50 5.58 12.53
C GLY A 71 -11.95 4.65 13.63
N ARG A 72 -10.69 4.21 13.49
CA ARG A 72 -9.94 3.43 14.50
C ARG A 72 -9.07 4.31 15.41
N GLY A 73 -9.10 5.63 15.25
CA GLY A 73 -8.36 6.58 16.08
C GLY A 73 -6.98 6.99 15.59
N ILE A 74 -6.61 6.66 14.35
CA ILE A 74 -5.40 7.25 13.74
C ILE A 74 -5.67 8.72 13.40
N ASP A 75 -4.74 9.58 13.80
CA ASP A 75 -4.82 11.01 13.48
C ASP A 75 -4.78 11.24 11.97
N GLY A 76 -5.83 11.85 11.43
CA GLY A 76 -5.94 12.16 10.00
C GLY A 76 -4.84 13.08 9.47
N ALA A 77 -4.24 13.92 10.32
CA ALA A 77 -3.12 14.78 9.94
C ALA A 77 -1.85 13.97 9.53
N ARG A 78 -1.78 12.70 9.90
CA ARG A 78 -0.70 11.78 9.53
C ARG A 78 -0.98 11.02 8.22
N LEU A 79 -2.16 11.16 7.65
CA LEU A 79 -2.64 10.38 6.51
C LEU A 79 -2.73 11.28 5.27
N LEU A 80 -1.98 10.94 4.24
CA LEU A 80 -2.01 11.61 2.94
C LEU A 80 -2.76 10.73 1.94
N LEU A 81 -3.69 11.30 1.18
CA LEU A 81 -4.49 10.56 0.19
C LEU A 81 -3.91 10.75 -1.20
N GLU A 82 -3.59 9.65 -1.84
CA GLU A 82 -3.28 9.57 -3.26
C GLU A 82 -4.40 8.76 -3.94
N ASP A 83 -5.30 9.42 -4.63
CA ASP A 83 -6.57 8.86 -5.12
C ASP A 83 -6.69 8.84 -6.65
N ARG A 84 -5.57 8.96 -7.38
CA ARG A 84 -5.55 9.02 -8.85
C ARG A 84 -5.00 7.76 -9.51
N SER A 85 -4.17 7.00 -8.79
CA SER A 85 -3.47 5.85 -9.32
C SER A 85 -4.41 4.70 -9.68
N THR A 86 -4.08 4.00 -10.76
CA THR A 86 -4.80 2.82 -11.27
C THR A 86 -3.91 1.59 -11.39
N THR A 87 -2.59 1.77 -11.26
CA THR A 87 -1.59 0.71 -11.34
C THR A 87 -0.65 0.73 -10.14
N THR A 88 0.04 -0.38 -9.87
CA THR A 88 1.05 -0.43 -8.80
C THR A 88 2.20 0.55 -9.02
N ALA A 89 2.59 0.78 -10.26
CA ALA A 89 3.64 1.75 -10.59
C ALA A 89 3.18 3.17 -10.28
N GLU A 90 1.97 3.53 -10.68
CA GLU A 90 1.36 4.83 -10.38
C GLU A 90 1.15 5.02 -8.87
N ASN A 91 0.70 3.98 -8.14
CA ASN A 91 0.58 4.03 -6.69
C ASN A 91 1.89 4.49 -6.04
N LEU A 92 3.00 3.87 -6.40
CA LEU A 92 4.29 4.20 -5.84
C LEU A 92 4.81 5.56 -6.34
N GLN A 93 4.72 5.82 -7.63
CA GLN A 93 5.20 7.08 -8.21
C GLN A 93 4.44 8.28 -7.64
N TYR A 94 3.11 8.26 -7.65
CA TYR A 94 2.29 9.37 -7.17
C TYR A 94 2.40 9.53 -5.64
N SER A 95 2.60 8.43 -4.91
CA SER A 95 2.91 8.50 -3.48
C SER A 95 4.21 9.26 -3.22
N MET A 96 5.27 8.97 -3.98
CA MET A 96 6.55 9.69 -3.82
C MET A 96 6.43 11.15 -4.21
N GLU A 97 5.71 11.47 -5.30
CA GLU A 97 5.42 12.86 -5.70
C GLU A 97 4.68 13.62 -4.59
N LEU A 98 3.66 12.97 -3.98
CA LEU A 98 2.90 13.56 -2.89
C LEU A 98 3.76 13.80 -1.64
N LEU A 99 4.61 12.85 -1.29
CA LEU A 99 5.57 13.01 -0.18
C LEU A 99 6.54 14.17 -0.43
N GLN A 100 7.09 14.27 -1.63
CA GLN A 100 7.98 15.35 -2.01
C GLN A 100 7.29 16.72 -1.91
N GLN A 101 6.02 16.84 -2.33
CA GLN A 101 5.22 18.07 -2.17
C GLN A 101 5.05 18.49 -0.70
N HIS A 102 5.08 17.51 0.22
CA HIS A 102 5.03 17.76 1.67
C HIS A 102 6.41 17.89 2.33
N GLY A 103 7.50 17.93 1.54
CA GLY A 103 8.85 18.02 2.05
C GLY A 103 9.33 16.77 2.80
N ILE A 104 8.75 15.61 2.49
CA ILE A 104 9.08 14.33 3.10
C ILE A 104 9.90 13.51 2.09
N ASP A 105 11.18 13.37 2.39
CA ASP A 105 12.12 12.60 1.58
C ASP A 105 12.55 11.31 2.28
N GLY A 106 13.17 10.42 1.52
CA GLY A 106 13.82 9.22 2.05
C GLY A 106 13.15 7.92 1.68
N SER A 107 13.43 6.88 2.47
CA SER A 107 12.88 5.54 2.26
C SER A 107 11.45 5.44 2.77
N VAL A 108 10.70 4.51 2.18
CA VAL A 108 9.31 4.23 2.56
C VAL A 108 9.12 2.78 2.99
N THR A 109 8.15 2.52 3.85
CA THR A 109 7.67 1.17 4.15
C THR A 109 6.42 0.87 3.35
N ILE A 110 6.49 -0.06 2.43
CA ILE A 110 5.34 -0.50 1.63
C ILE A 110 4.52 -1.50 2.45
N ILE A 111 3.25 -1.18 2.62
CA ILE A 111 2.27 -2.05 3.29
C ILE A 111 1.32 -2.59 2.22
N THR A 112 1.41 -3.88 1.98
CA THR A 112 0.60 -4.60 1.00
C THR A 112 0.42 -6.06 1.42
N SER A 113 -0.33 -6.84 0.65
CA SER A 113 -0.52 -8.26 0.92
C SER A 113 0.72 -9.06 0.59
N GLU A 114 1.01 -10.12 1.35
CA GLU A 114 2.20 -10.98 1.16
C GLU A 114 2.34 -11.51 -0.28
N PHE A 115 1.23 -11.90 -0.93
CA PHE A 115 1.26 -12.36 -2.32
C PHE A 115 1.60 -11.25 -3.32
N HIS A 116 1.40 -9.98 -2.98
CA HIS A 116 1.66 -8.82 -3.83
C HIS A 116 3.02 -8.16 -3.53
N GLU A 117 3.62 -8.46 -2.38
CA GLU A 117 4.84 -7.84 -1.88
C GLU A 117 5.99 -7.89 -2.88
N TYR A 118 6.23 -9.07 -3.49
CA TYR A 118 7.30 -9.23 -4.45
C TYR A 118 7.17 -8.25 -5.63
N ARG A 119 5.98 -8.17 -6.25
CA ARG A 119 5.73 -7.27 -7.37
C ARG A 119 5.86 -5.80 -6.98
N ALA A 120 5.33 -5.41 -5.82
CA ALA A 120 5.46 -4.05 -5.30
C ALA A 120 6.93 -3.65 -5.09
N ASN A 121 7.73 -4.52 -4.48
CA ASN A 121 9.17 -4.27 -4.27
C ASN A 121 9.97 -4.21 -5.57
N GLN A 122 9.66 -5.07 -6.56
CA GLN A 122 10.31 -5.00 -7.87
C GLN A 122 9.95 -3.69 -8.59
N THR A 123 8.72 -3.23 -8.47
CA THR A 123 8.28 -1.95 -9.03
C THR A 123 8.98 -0.77 -8.35
N ALA A 124 9.05 -0.77 -7.02
CA ALA A 124 9.77 0.25 -6.26
C ALA A 124 11.25 0.33 -6.68
N LYS A 125 11.92 -0.82 -6.80
CA LYS A 125 13.31 -0.89 -7.25
C LYS A 125 13.51 -0.31 -8.66
N ARG A 126 12.60 -0.58 -9.59
CA ARG A 126 12.67 -0.02 -10.96
C ARG A 126 12.48 1.49 -10.98
N LEU A 127 11.66 2.01 -10.07
CA LEU A 127 11.44 3.46 -9.91
C LEU A 127 12.55 4.14 -9.08
N GLY A 128 13.57 3.40 -8.64
CA GLY A 128 14.66 3.93 -7.82
C GLY A 128 14.24 4.27 -6.39
N ILE A 129 13.10 3.73 -5.92
CA ILE A 129 12.57 3.98 -4.58
C ILE A 129 13.23 3.03 -3.59
N THR A 130 13.88 3.58 -2.56
CA THR A 130 14.38 2.80 -1.44
C THR A 130 13.21 2.42 -0.54
N SER A 131 12.90 1.12 -0.44
CA SER A 131 11.72 0.63 0.28
C SER A 131 12.02 -0.53 1.21
N TYR A 132 11.26 -0.57 2.29
CA TYR A 132 11.08 -1.71 3.19
C TYR A 132 9.69 -2.30 2.98
N SER A 133 9.42 -3.46 3.55
CA SER A 133 8.11 -4.10 3.44
C SER A 133 7.54 -4.46 4.80
N THR A 134 6.24 -4.27 4.92
CA THR A 134 5.42 -4.80 6.00
C THR A 134 4.22 -5.50 5.38
N PRO A 135 4.33 -6.80 5.04
CA PRO A 135 3.23 -7.51 4.41
C PRO A 135 2.08 -7.74 5.39
N SER A 136 0.84 -7.58 4.90
CA SER A 136 -0.33 -8.09 5.61
C SER A 136 -0.50 -9.57 5.34
N ARG A 137 -0.90 -10.32 6.37
CA ARG A 137 -1.21 -11.75 6.22
C ARG A 137 -2.51 -11.90 5.46
N THR A 138 -2.53 -12.80 4.48
CA THR A 138 -3.73 -13.13 3.71
C THR A 138 -4.34 -14.41 4.22
N PHE A 139 -5.66 -14.44 4.32
CA PHE A 139 -6.37 -15.64 4.77
C PHE A 139 -6.07 -16.81 3.84
N PHE A 140 -5.60 -17.92 4.40
CA PHE A 140 -5.07 -19.11 3.73
C PHE A 140 -5.92 -19.62 2.54
N LEU A 141 -7.24 -19.54 2.64
CA LEU A 141 -8.14 -20.08 1.61
C LEU A 141 -8.07 -19.36 0.25
N TYR A 142 -7.60 -18.12 0.23
CA TYR A 142 -7.51 -17.29 -0.99
C TYR A 142 -6.11 -17.25 -1.61
N LEU A 143 -5.10 -17.76 -0.91
CA LEU A 143 -3.70 -17.70 -1.36
C LEU A 143 -3.50 -18.29 -2.76
N PRO A 144 -4.02 -19.50 -3.11
CA PRO A 144 -3.75 -20.09 -4.41
C PRO A 144 -4.21 -19.20 -5.58
N THR A 145 -5.41 -18.62 -5.47
CA THR A 145 -5.97 -17.76 -6.52
C THR A 145 -5.18 -16.47 -6.70
N PHE A 146 -4.74 -15.87 -5.60
CA PHE A 146 -3.95 -14.64 -5.66
C PHE A 146 -2.54 -14.88 -6.17
N TYR A 147 -1.87 -15.97 -5.78
CA TYR A 147 -0.55 -16.31 -6.29
C TYR A 147 -0.56 -16.60 -7.79
N VAL A 148 -1.56 -17.29 -8.31
CA VAL A 148 -1.73 -17.52 -9.76
C VAL A 148 -1.86 -16.18 -10.49
N ARG A 149 -2.70 -15.27 -10.00
CA ARG A 149 -2.86 -13.93 -10.59
C ARG A 149 -1.55 -13.12 -10.57
N GLU A 150 -0.78 -13.18 -9.51
CA GLU A 150 0.50 -12.48 -9.40
C GLU A 150 1.55 -13.09 -10.35
N LEU A 151 1.58 -14.40 -10.52
CA LEU A 151 2.44 -15.07 -11.51
C LEU A 151 2.16 -14.57 -12.92
N TYR A 152 0.88 -14.44 -13.31
CA TYR A 152 0.52 -13.86 -14.61
C TYR A 152 0.98 -12.39 -14.72
N GLY A 153 0.81 -11.60 -13.69
CA GLY A 153 1.28 -10.22 -13.64
C GLY A 153 2.79 -10.10 -13.80
N ILE A 154 3.57 -10.96 -13.15
CA ILE A 154 5.03 -11.00 -13.25
C ILE A 154 5.49 -11.47 -14.65
N LEU A 155 4.83 -12.49 -15.22
CA LEU A 155 5.12 -12.99 -16.57
C LEU A 155 4.82 -11.92 -17.61
N TYR A 156 3.65 -11.29 -17.56
CA TYR A 156 3.29 -10.19 -18.44
C TYR A 156 4.31 -9.06 -18.38
N TYR A 157 4.75 -8.69 -17.19
CA TYR A 157 5.76 -7.64 -16.99
C TYR A 157 7.14 -7.99 -17.52
N LYS A 158 7.50 -9.29 -17.62
CA LYS A 158 8.77 -9.75 -18.21
C LYS A 158 8.74 -9.85 -19.74
N ILE A 159 7.56 -10.08 -20.33
CA ILE A 159 7.39 -10.27 -21.77
C ILE A 159 7.12 -8.94 -22.49
N SER A 160 6.56 -7.94 -21.79
CA SER A 160 6.25 -6.61 -22.34
C SER A 160 7.45 -5.64 -22.40
N LYS A 161 8.66 -6.21 -22.49
CA LYS A 161 9.89 -5.44 -22.69
C LYS A 161 10.41 -5.59 -24.11
#